data_de5093163c2719bf96f9349b7a1908e5
#
_entry.id   de5093163c2719bf96f9349b7a1908e5
#
_cell.length_a   1.000
_cell.length_b   1.000
_cell.length_c   1.000
_cell.angle_alpha   90.00
_cell.angle_beta   90.00
_cell.angle_gamma   90.00
#
_symmetry.space_group_name_H-M   'P 1'
#
loop_
_entity.id
_entity.type
_entity.pdbx_description
1 polymer ?
#
loop_
_entity_poly.entity_id
_entity_poly.type
_entity_poly.pdbx_seq_one_letter_code
_entity_poly.pdbx_strand_id
1 'polypeptide(L)'
;DPTNSNTALTIDTSRNITIPGNTDVSKFAGSDVSMNGKSSYTFSNIPSVYNRLTLYFNGVSLSADGEVRIQLGTSGGIVTTGYWNRDGYLSNGSSYSSTMDTNNNCFTLASWTGNSNGFYGYYQFSHIGNTWFSNISGSMRSNNNNYWIDQFGSIALSDTLTQLKVVAGAGTFDDGTINLLYG
;
A
#
# COMPACT_ATOMS: atom_id res chain seq x y z
N ASP A 1 -36.39 -21.60 16.78
CA ASP A 1 -36.70 -21.75 15.36
C ASP A 1 -35.66 -22.65 14.71
N PRO A 2 -36.05 -23.88 14.27
CA PRO A 2 -35.11 -24.83 13.69
C PRO A 2 -34.59 -24.45 12.29
N THR A 3 -34.98 -23.32 11.75
CA THR A 3 -34.55 -22.85 10.42
C THR A 3 -33.34 -21.92 10.44
N ASN A 4 -32.83 -21.55 11.62
CA ASN A 4 -31.67 -20.69 11.73
C ASN A 4 -30.41 -21.55 11.92
N SER A 5 -29.96 -22.23 10.87
CA SER A 5 -28.65 -22.88 10.84
C SER A 5 -27.55 -21.81 10.77
N ASN A 6 -27.29 -21.15 11.88
CA ASN A 6 -26.12 -20.29 12.02
C ASN A 6 -24.86 -21.17 12.01
N THR A 7 -24.35 -21.45 10.82
CA THR A 7 -23.02 -22.01 10.70
C THR A 7 -22.04 -20.94 11.20
N ALA A 8 -21.55 -21.10 12.41
CA ALA A 8 -20.67 -20.11 13.04
C ALA A 8 -19.28 -20.05 12.39
N LEU A 9 -18.89 -21.13 11.73
CA LEU A 9 -17.58 -21.24 11.08
C LEU A 9 -17.61 -22.37 10.05
N THR A 10 -17.16 -22.12 8.84
CA THR A 10 -16.91 -23.14 7.82
C THR A 10 -15.43 -23.15 7.47
N ILE A 11 -14.81 -24.32 7.50
CA ILE A 11 -13.46 -24.55 6.97
C ILE A 11 -13.61 -25.46 5.76
N ASP A 12 -13.29 -24.96 4.58
CA ASP A 12 -13.31 -25.76 3.35
C ASP A 12 -12.07 -26.68 3.23
N THR A 13 -12.08 -27.54 2.23
CA THR A 13 -10.97 -28.48 1.96
C THR A 13 -9.66 -27.79 1.58
N SER A 14 -9.71 -26.52 1.19
CA SER A 14 -8.56 -25.66 0.90
C SER A 14 -8.11 -24.85 2.12
N ARG A 15 -8.68 -25.14 3.31
CA ARG A 15 -8.41 -24.45 4.59
C ARG A 15 -8.83 -22.98 4.63
N ASN A 16 -9.74 -22.56 3.75
CA ASN A 16 -10.36 -21.24 3.87
C ASN A 16 -11.38 -21.26 5.00
N ILE A 17 -11.33 -20.22 5.83
CA ILE A 17 -12.26 -20.03 6.93
C ILE A 17 -13.33 -19.03 6.47
N THR A 18 -14.60 -19.45 6.54
CA THR A 18 -15.73 -18.54 6.30
C THR A 18 -16.51 -18.36 7.59
N ILE A 19 -16.64 -17.13 8.05
CA ILE A 19 -17.49 -16.75 9.19
C ILE A 19 -18.71 -16.03 8.63
N PRO A 20 -19.91 -16.65 8.61
CA PRO A 20 -21.11 -15.99 8.11
C PRO A 20 -21.44 -14.76 8.95
N GLY A 21 -21.67 -13.64 8.30
CA GLY A 21 -22.14 -12.40 8.94
C GLY A 21 -21.05 -11.50 9.53
N ASN A 22 -19.79 -11.90 9.53
CA ASN A 22 -18.68 -11.03 9.86
C ASN A 22 -17.48 -11.31 8.94
N THR A 23 -17.16 -10.36 8.08
CA THR A 23 -16.07 -10.46 7.08
C THR A 23 -14.77 -9.82 7.54
N ASP A 24 -14.63 -9.50 8.84
CA ASP A 24 -13.43 -8.88 9.41
C ASP A 24 -12.28 -9.90 9.63
N VAL A 25 -12.14 -10.86 8.73
CA VAL A 25 -10.96 -11.74 8.75
C VAL A 25 -9.89 -11.12 7.85
N SER A 26 -8.90 -10.52 8.47
CA SER A 26 -7.74 -10.03 7.73
C SER A 26 -7.05 -11.17 6.98
N LYS A 27 -6.77 -10.97 5.71
CA LYS A 27 -6.18 -11.98 4.83
C LYS A 27 -5.09 -11.36 3.94
N PHE A 28 -3.92 -11.99 3.91
CA PHE A 28 -2.90 -11.62 2.93
C PHE A 28 -3.33 -12.01 1.50
N ALA A 29 -2.99 -11.16 0.54
CA ALA A 29 -3.26 -11.39 -0.89
C ALA A 29 -2.54 -12.63 -1.44
N GLY A 30 -1.44 -13.04 -0.80
CA GLY A 30 -0.62 -14.17 -1.17
C GLY A 30 0.68 -14.22 -0.38
N SER A 31 1.69 -14.84 -0.97
CA SER A 31 3.06 -14.81 -0.45
C SER A 31 3.72 -13.47 -0.72
N ASP A 32 4.80 -13.18 0.01
CA ASP A 32 5.63 -12.00 -0.22
C ASP A 32 6.13 -11.95 -1.67
N VAL A 33 6.04 -10.76 -2.26
CA VAL A 33 6.45 -10.50 -3.64
C VAL A 33 7.84 -9.86 -3.63
N SER A 34 8.83 -10.54 -4.20
CA SER A 34 10.14 -9.92 -4.43
C SER A 34 10.02 -8.79 -5.44
N MET A 35 10.58 -7.63 -5.10
CA MET A 35 10.58 -6.44 -5.97
C MET A 35 11.83 -6.37 -6.84
N ASN A 36 12.89 -7.09 -6.51
CA ASN A 36 14.16 -7.04 -7.21
C ASN A 36 14.01 -7.16 -8.74
N GLY A 37 14.57 -6.22 -9.48
CA GLY A 37 14.54 -6.12 -10.94
C GLY A 37 13.21 -5.63 -11.54
N LYS A 38 12.18 -5.37 -10.74
CA LYS A 38 10.87 -4.90 -11.23
C LYS A 38 10.82 -3.38 -11.32
N SER A 39 10.17 -2.86 -12.36
CA SER A 39 9.78 -1.45 -12.44
C SER A 39 8.43 -1.18 -11.77
N SER A 40 7.60 -2.22 -11.63
CA SER A 40 6.31 -2.14 -10.93
C SER A 40 5.76 -3.52 -10.60
N TYR A 41 4.80 -3.56 -9.66
CA TYR A 41 3.97 -4.73 -9.38
C TYR A 41 2.52 -4.30 -9.12
N THR A 42 1.56 -5.11 -9.58
CA THR A 42 0.14 -4.85 -9.40
C THR A 42 -0.52 -6.01 -8.66
N PHE A 43 -1.08 -5.73 -7.50
CA PHE A 43 -2.05 -6.60 -6.86
C PHE A 43 -3.39 -6.41 -7.58
N SER A 44 -3.93 -7.48 -8.14
CA SER A 44 -5.19 -7.50 -8.89
C SER A 44 -6.24 -8.33 -8.17
N ASN A 45 -7.50 -8.18 -8.59
CA ASN A 45 -8.63 -8.92 -8.02
C ASN A 45 -8.80 -8.68 -6.51
N ILE A 46 -8.58 -7.45 -6.07
CA ILE A 46 -8.84 -7.05 -4.67
C ILE A 46 -10.34 -7.20 -4.42
N PRO A 47 -10.75 -8.02 -3.43
CA PRO A 47 -12.17 -8.24 -3.17
C PRO A 47 -12.85 -6.98 -2.62
N SER A 48 -14.04 -6.66 -3.14
CA SER A 48 -14.80 -5.45 -2.79
C SER A 48 -15.36 -5.43 -1.37
N VAL A 49 -15.31 -6.56 -0.69
CA VAL A 49 -15.82 -6.65 0.69
C VAL A 49 -14.91 -5.95 1.71
N TYR A 50 -13.65 -5.69 1.35
CA TYR A 50 -12.69 -5.11 2.27
C TYR A 50 -12.66 -3.59 2.14
N ASN A 51 -12.78 -2.91 3.27
CA ASN A 51 -12.71 -1.45 3.38
C ASN A 51 -11.36 -0.94 3.88
N ARG A 52 -10.44 -1.86 4.18
CA ARG A 52 -9.08 -1.55 4.61
C ARG A 52 -8.08 -2.41 3.87
N LEU A 53 -6.99 -1.79 3.44
CA LEU A 53 -5.84 -2.46 2.87
C LEU A 53 -4.59 -2.01 3.62
N THR A 54 -3.66 -2.94 3.84
CA THR A 54 -2.34 -2.59 4.39
C THR A 54 -1.27 -3.20 3.50
N LEU A 55 -0.52 -2.34 2.81
CA LEU A 55 0.62 -2.72 1.98
C LEU A 55 1.88 -2.65 2.83
N TYR A 56 2.50 -3.80 3.05
CA TYR A 56 3.75 -3.92 3.80
C TYR A 56 4.95 -3.85 2.87
N PHE A 57 6.00 -3.19 3.36
CA PHE A 57 7.30 -3.09 2.71
C PHE A 57 8.38 -3.63 3.65
N ASN A 58 9.24 -4.48 3.13
CA ASN A 58 10.37 -5.04 3.85
C ASN A 58 11.64 -4.87 3.03
N GLY A 59 12.44 -3.87 3.37
CA GLY A 59 13.72 -3.59 2.72
C GLY A 59 13.64 -3.12 1.27
N VAL A 60 12.53 -2.51 0.86
CA VAL A 60 12.35 -2.07 -0.53
C VAL A 60 13.23 -0.88 -0.85
N SER A 61 14.03 -0.98 -1.90
CA SER A 61 14.93 0.07 -2.38
C SER A 61 14.85 0.26 -3.90
N LEU A 62 15.42 1.37 -4.39
CA LEU A 62 15.47 1.72 -5.81
C LEU A 62 16.91 1.78 -6.31
N SER A 63 17.12 1.35 -7.56
CA SER A 63 18.41 1.39 -8.25
C SER A 63 18.86 2.79 -8.70
N ALA A 64 17.97 3.79 -8.58
CA ALA A 64 18.22 5.19 -8.94
C ALA A 64 17.45 6.13 -8.01
N ASP A 65 17.89 7.38 -7.94
CA ASP A 65 17.18 8.44 -7.21
C ASP A 65 15.76 8.58 -7.72
N GLY A 66 14.80 8.50 -6.83
CA GLY A 66 13.41 8.55 -7.19
C GLY A 66 12.48 8.33 -6.01
N GLU A 67 11.23 8.14 -6.31
CA GLU A 67 10.16 7.90 -5.32
C GLU A 67 9.48 6.56 -5.59
N VAL A 68 8.97 5.91 -4.58
CA VAL A 68 8.02 4.81 -4.77
C VAL A 68 6.62 5.41 -4.86
N ARG A 69 5.88 5.00 -5.88
CA ARG A 69 4.54 5.49 -6.19
C ARG A 69 3.53 4.39 -5.97
N ILE A 70 2.39 4.74 -5.39
CA ILE A 70 1.26 3.84 -5.20
C ILE A 70 0.08 4.39 -5.98
N GLN A 71 -0.52 3.54 -6.81
CA GLN A 71 -1.70 3.87 -7.58
C GLN A 71 -2.81 2.87 -7.31
N LEU A 72 -4.03 3.36 -7.15
CA LEU A 72 -5.22 2.55 -7.03
C LEU A 72 -5.89 2.40 -8.39
N GLY A 73 -6.63 1.32 -8.58
CA GLY A 73 -7.31 1.05 -9.84
C GLY A 73 -8.64 0.35 -9.63
N THR A 74 -9.49 0.49 -10.63
CA THR A 74 -10.81 -0.13 -10.73
C THR A 74 -10.81 -1.21 -11.82
N SER A 75 -11.97 -1.77 -12.14
CA SER A 75 -12.14 -2.65 -13.31
C SER A 75 -11.74 -1.97 -14.63
N GLY A 76 -11.82 -0.63 -14.69
CA GLY A 76 -11.40 0.18 -15.84
C GLY A 76 -9.89 0.41 -15.95
N GLY A 77 -9.10 -0.02 -14.97
CA GLY A 77 -7.64 0.11 -14.94
C GLY A 77 -7.12 1.00 -13.81
N ILE A 78 -5.82 1.26 -13.86
CA ILE A 78 -5.13 2.11 -12.88
C ILE A 78 -5.53 3.58 -13.07
N VAL A 79 -5.94 4.23 -11.98
CA VAL A 79 -6.27 5.65 -11.97
C VAL A 79 -4.98 6.46 -11.84
N THR A 80 -4.81 7.46 -12.71
CA THR A 80 -3.60 8.28 -12.80
C THR A 80 -3.86 9.77 -12.60
N THR A 81 -4.99 10.14 -12.00
CA THR A 81 -5.35 11.55 -11.71
C THR A 81 -6.21 11.62 -10.46
N GLY A 82 -6.29 12.80 -9.85
CA GLY A 82 -7.19 13.05 -8.72
C GLY A 82 -6.63 12.65 -7.36
N TYR A 83 -5.36 12.30 -7.27
CA TYR A 83 -4.69 12.08 -6.00
C TYR A 83 -4.39 13.40 -5.31
N TRP A 84 -4.58 13.40 -4.02
CA TRP A 84 -4.09 14.45 -3.14
C TRP A 84 -3.21 13.79 -2.09
N ASN A 85 -2.00 14.31 -1.89
CA ASN A 85 -1.13 13.80 -0.85
C ASN A 85 -0.21 14.86 -0.23
N ARG A 86 0.23 14.59 0.99
CA ARG A 86 1.19 15.37 1.73
C ARG A 86 2.17 14.43 2.40
N ASP A 87 3.44 14.65 2.10
CA ASP A 87 4.55 13.87 2.63
C ASP A 87 5.23 14.60 3.77
N GLY A 88 5.78 13.85 4.72
CA GLY A 88 6.60 14.35 5.78
C GLY A 88 7.71 13.37 6.14
N TYR A 89 8.80 13.90 6.65
CA TYR A 89 9.87 13.09 7.20
C TYR A 89 10.61 13.80 8.34
N LEU A 90 11.13 13.00 9.25
CA LEU A 90 12.04 13.41 10.32
C LEU A 90 13.37 12.70 10.13
N SER A 91 14.46 13.45 10.02
CA SER A 91 15.82 12.94 9.84
C SER A 91 16.62 13.07 11.13
N ASN A 92 17.18 11.95 11.68
CA ASN A 92 18.15 11.91 12.78
C ASN A 92 17.90 12.89 13.94
N GLY A 93 16.64 13.11 14.32
CA GLY A 93 16.28 14.07 15.37
C GLY A 93 16.36 15.55 14.95
N SER A 94 16.53 15.82 13.66
CA SER A 94 16.44 17.15 13.06
C SER A 94 14.98 17.63 12.94
N SER A 95 14.78 18.83 12.42
CA SER A 95 13.45 19.38 12.22
C SER A 95 12.60 18.52 11.28
N TYR A 96 11.32 18.38 11.60
CA TYR A 96 10.34 17.80 10.71
C TYR A 96 10.21 18.63 9.44
N SER A 97 10.28 17.99 8.29
CA SER A 97 10.03 18.62 6.99
C SER A 97 8.77 18.01 6.37
N SER A 98 7.90 18.84 5.85
CA SER A 98 6.72 18.37 5.13
C SER A 98 6.49 19.17 3.86
N THR A 99 6.08 18.49 2.80
CA THR A 99 5.81 19.09 1.49
C THR A 99 4.44 18.60 1.01
N MET A 100 3.65 19.52 0.44
CA MET A 100 2.51 19.08 -0.36
C MET A 100 3.06 18.53 -1.68
N ASP A 101 2.76 17.29 -1.96
CA ASP A 101 3.06 16.74 -3.28
C ASP A 101 2.08 17.33 -4.29
N THR A 102 2.62 17.94 -5.32
CA THR A 102 1.84 18.48 -6.45
C THR A 102 1.52 17.40 -7.49
N ASN A 103 2.00 16.18 -7.25
CA ASN A 103 1.82 15.05 -8.16
C ASN A 103 0.45 14.42 -7.92
N ASN A 104 -0.53 14.80 -8.72
CA ASN A 104 -1.90 14.31 -8.59
C ASN A 104 -2.16 12.96 -9.27
N ASN A 105 -1.10 12.21 -9.62
CA ASN A 105 -1.21 10.95 -10.37
C ASN A 105 -0.94 9.68 -9.53
N CYS A 106 -0.54 9.84 -8.27
CA CYS A 106 -0.24 8.73 -7.36
C CYS A 106 -0.17 9.22 -5.91
N PHE A 107 -0.19 8.29 -4.97
CA PHE A 107 0.39 8.53 -3.64
C PHE A 107 1.89 8.31 -3.73
N THR A 108 2.66 9.21 -3.13
CA THR A 108 4.11 9.18 -3.15
C THR A 108 4.63 8.69 -1.81
N LEU A 109 5.52 7.73 -1.81
CA LEU A 109 6.38 7.43 -0.69
C LEU A 109 7.64 8.28 -0.88
N ALA A 110 8.07 9.00 0.12
CA ALA A 110 9.18 9.98 0.09
C ALA A 110 10.26 9.77 -0.97
N SER A 111 10.80 10.85 -1.46
CA SER A 111 11.87 10.85 -2.47
C SER A 111 13.15 10.22 -1.93
N TRP A 112 13.71 9.26 -2.63
CA TRP A 112 14.91 8.54 -2.25
C TRP A 112 16.09 9.03 -3.06
N THR A 113 17.17 9.34 -2.38
CA THR A 113 18.44 9.68 -3.01
C THR A 113 19.34 8.45 -2.96
N GLY A 114 19.73 7.94 -4.10
CA GLY A 114 20.56 6.79 -4.43
C GLY A 114 21.04 5.84 -3.33
N ASN A 115 21.18 4.55 -3.59
CA ASN A 115 21.70 3.52 -2.67
C ASN A 115 21.10 3.57 -1.24
N SER A 116 19.82 3.85 -1.12
CA SER A 116 19.15 3.78 0.18
C SER A 116 19.07 2.35 0.65
N ASN A 117 19.34 2.14 1.93
CA ASN A 117 19.36 0.80 2.56
C ASN A 117 17.94 0.22 2.76
N GLY A 118 16.96 0.69 2.00
CA GLY A 118 15.61 0.17 1.97
C GLY A 118 14.62 0.89 2.90
N PHE A 119 13.37 0.77 2.53
CA PHE A 119 12.21 1.20 3.32
C PHE A 119 11.58 0.01 4.03
N TYR A 120 11.27 0.21 5.32
CA TYR A 120 10.58 -0.75 6.19
C TYR A 120 9.37 -0.06 6.79
N GLY A 121 8.19 -0.60 6.55
CA GLY A 121 6.97 -0.01 7.07
C GLY A 121 5.72 -0.49 6.36
N TYR A 122 4.66 0.27 6.49
CA TYR A 122 3.41 -0.07 5.83
C TYR A 122 2.69 1.18 5.33
N TYR A 123 1.91 0.97 4.28
CA TYR A 123 0.97 1.92 3.71
C TYR A 123 -0.45 1.42 3.97
N GLN A 124 -1.24 2.16 4.72
CA GLN A 124 -2.59 1.80 5.07
C GLN A 124 -3.60 2.62 4.26
N PHE A 125 -4.60 1.95 3.74
CA PHE A 125 -5.70 2.55 3.00
C PHE A 125 -7.01 2.24 3.71
N SER A 126 -7.89 3.22 3.84
CA SER A 126 -9.23 3.08 4.43
C SER A 126 -10.26 3.70 3.50
N HIS A 127 -11.37 3.01 3.30
CA HIS A 127 -12.45 3.40 2.39
C HIS A 127 -13.66 3.93 3.15
N ILE A 128 -14.12 5.13 2.78
CA ILE A 128 -15.33 5.76 3.32
C ILE A 128 -16.08 6.43 2.15
N GLY A 129 -17.32 5.99 1.93
CA GLY A 129 -18.12 6.48 0.79
C GLY A 129 -17.53 6.03 -0.55
N ASN A 130 -17.02 6.97 -1.34
CA ASN A 130 -16.29 6.69 -2.59
C ASN A 130 -14.80 7.09 -2.50
N THR A 131 -14.34 7.46 -1.31
CA THR A 131 -12.99 8.00 -1.10
C THR A 131 -12.11 7.00 -0.37
N TRP A 132 -10.93 6.78 -0.90
CA TRP A 132 -9.85 6.05 -0.26
C TRP A 132 -8.88 7.05 0.37
N PHE A 133 -8.69 6.93 1.66
CA PHE A 133 -7.71 7.68 2.44
C PHE A 133 -6.47 6.84 2.62
N SER A 134 -5.32 7.46 2.54
CA SER A 134 -4.03 6.80 2.73
C SER A 134 -3.27 7.38 3.91
N ASN A 135 -2.56 6.52 4.59
CA ASN A 135 -1.59 6.87 5.63
C ASN A 135 -0.40 5.93 5.55
N ILE A 136 0.81 6.48 5.68
CA ILE A 136 2.02 5.69 5.77
C ILE A 136 2.69 5.87 7.12
N SER A 137 3.31 4.82 7.60
CA SER A 137 4.23 4.85 8.72
C SER A 137 5.39 3.91 8.46
N GLY A 138 6.61 4.43 8.56
CA GLY A 138 7.78 3.62 8.33
C GLY A 138 9.08 4.33 8.56
N SER A 139 10.16 3.60 8.38
CA SER A 139 11.51 4.09 8.48
C SER A 139 12.30 3.75 7.22
N MET A 140 13.15 4.66 6.83
CA MET A 140 14.11 4.48 5.75
C MET A 140 15.51 4.79 6.27
N ARG A 141 16.48 4.00 5.83
CA ARG A 141 17.88 4.31 6.05
C ARG A 141 18.51 4.74 4.72
N SER A 142 19.19 5.88 4.71
CA SER A 142 19.94 6.37 3.56
C SER A 142 21.21 7.05 4.02
N ASN A 143 22.37 6.64 3.47
CA ASN A 143 23.68 7.26 3.72
C ASN A 143 24.01 7.49 5.22
N ASN A 144 23.78 6.48 6.06
CA ASN A 144 23.93 6.53 7.53
C ASN A 144 22.94 7.44 8.28
N ASN A 145 21.96 8.03 7.59
CA ASN A 145 20.86 8.75 8.20
C ASN A 145 19.63 7.84 8.31
N ASN A 146 18.96 7.95 9.44
CA ASN A 146 17.65 7.30 9.63
C ASN A 146 16.55 8.36 9.43
N TYR A 147 15.56 8.01 8.63
CA TYR A 147 14.39 8.83 8.37
C TYR A 147 13.16 8.13 8.91
N TRP A 148 12.35 8.86 9.65
CA TRP A 148 10.98 8.47 9.92
C TRP A 148 10.10 9.14 8.86
N ILE A 149 9.25 8.35 8.20
CA ILE A 149 8.42 8.81 7.10
C ILE A 149 6.97 8.70 7.50
N ASP A 150 6.21 9.73 7.29
CA ASP A 150 4.77 9.76 7.34
C ASP A 150 4.19 10.40 6.06
N GLN A 151 2.97 10.04 5.71
CA GLN A 151 2.27 10.60 4.56
C GLN A 151 0.76 10.44 4.77
N PHE A 152 0.02 11.42 4.31
CA PHE A 152 -1.43 11.38 4.22
C PHE A 152 -1.88 11.68 2.81
N GLY A 153 -2.98 11.06 2.40
CA GLY A 153 -3.56 11.36 1.11
C GLY A 153 -4.97 10.85 0.95
N SER A 154 -5.58 11.20 -0.17
CA SER A 154 -6.89 10.71 -0.56
C SER A 154 -7.07 10.68 -2.06
N ILE A 155 -7.97 9.82 -2.50
CA ILE A 155 -8.48 9.76 -3.87
C ILE A 155 -9.93 9.29 -3.86
N ALA A 156 -10.78 9.94 -4.64
CA ALA A 156 -12.12 9.44 -4.93
C ALA A 156 -12.06 8.54 -6.17
N LEU A 157 -12.53 7.30 -6.05
CA LEU A 157 -12.66 6.39 -7.18
C LEU A 157 -14.09 6.45 -7.73
N SER A 158 -14.20 6.39 -9.05
CA SER A 158 -15.51 6.36 -9.74
C SER A 158 -16.19 5.00 -9.69
N ASP A 159 -15.48 3.95 -9.27
CA ASP A 159 -15.94 2.58 -9.21
C ASP A 159 -15.19 1.81 -8.10
N THR A 160 -15.58 0.57 -7.86
CA THR A 160 -14.97 -0.32 -6.86
C THR A 160 -13.47 -0.52 -7.11
N LEU A 161 -12.68 -0.40 -6.05
CA LEU A 161 -11.25 -0.73 -6.10
C LEU A 161 -11.06 -2.22 -6.38
N THR A 162 -10.25 -2.52 -7.38
CA THR A 162 -9.88 -3.90 -7.76
C THR A 162 -8.39 -4.09 -7.92
N GLN A 163 -7.62 -3.00 -7.92
CA GLN A 163 -6.19 -3.03 -8.20
C GLN A 163 -5.43 -2.05 -7.30
N LEU A 164 -4.23 -2.45 -6.89
CA LEU A 164 -3.24 -1.58 -6.24
C LEU A 164 -1.89 -1.82 -6.91
N LYS A 165 -1.29 -0.76 -7.46
CA LYS A 165 -0.02 -0.83 -8.19
C LYS A 165 1.07 -0.09 -7.42
N VAL A 166 2.22 -0.75 -7.27
CA VAL A 166 3.47 -0.18 -6.74
C VAL A 166 4.42 0.05 -7.91
N VAL A 167 4.98 1.25 -8.01
CA VAL A 167 5.80 1.67 -9.16
C VAL A 167 7.09 2.31 -8.67
N ALA A 168 8.21 1.97 -9.30
CA ALA A 168 9.46 2.69 -9.17
C ALA A 168 9.37 4.01 -9.96
N GLY A 169 9.55 5.15 -9.31
CA GLY A 169 9.51 6.47 -9.95
C GLY A 169 10.72 6.74 -10.83
N ALA A 170 11.84 6.04 -10.57
CA ALA A 170 13.02 6.02 -11.42
C ALA A 170 13.72 4.65 -11.32
N GLY A 171 14.39 4.23 -12.39
CA GLY A 171 15.08 2.95 -12.46
C GLY A 171 14.15 1.75 -12.25
N THR A 172 14.60 0.81 -11.43
CA THR A 172 13.87 -0.38 -10.98
C THR A 172 14.00 -0.51 -9.47
N PHE A 173 13.18 -1.35 -8.87
CA PHE A 173 13.47 -1.85 -7.52
C PHE A 173 14.70 -2.74 -7.58
N ASP A 174 15.64 -2.57 -6.67
CA ASP A 174 16.87 -3.36 -6.62
C ASP A 174 16.90 -4.34 -5.43
N ASP A 175 16.00 -4.18 -4.46
CA ASP A 175 15.84 -5.13 -3.34
C ASP A 175 14.44 -5.04 -2.72
N GLY A 176 14.20 -5.95 -1.78
CA GLY A 176 13.05 -5.97 -0.88
C GLY A 176 11.86 -6.77 -1.36
N THR A 177 10.90 -6.85 -0.46
CA THR A 177 9.62 -7.54 -0.69
C THR A 177 8.44 -6.65 -0.29
N ILE A 178 7.29 -6.92 -0.89
CA ILE A 178 6.00 -6.33 -0.52
C ILE A 178 4.95 -7.41 -0.31
N ASN A 179 3.96 -7.11 0.53
CA ASN A 179 2.74 -7.92 0.65
C ASN A 179 1.54 -7.04 0.94
N LEU A 180 0.35 -7.50 0.55
CA LEU A 180 -0.91 -6.79 0.76
C LEU A 180 -1.81 -7.58 1.69
N LEU A 181 -2.25 -6.94 2.78
CA LEU A 181 -3.22 -7.46 3.74
C LEU A 181 -4.57 -6.79 3.47
N TYR A 182 -5.61 -7.59 3.38
CA TYR A 182 -7.00 -7.15 3.34
C TYR A 182 -7.59 -7.15 4.76
N GLY A 183 -8.37 -6.13 5.13
CA GLY A 183 -9.00 -6.01 6.44
C GLY A 183 -10.29 -5.18 6.47
#